data_b04fb87512e2afca21ee349f685d79a6
#
_entry.id   b04fb87512e2afca21ee349f685d79a6
#
_cell.length_a   1.000
_cell.length_b   1.000
_cell.length_c   1.000
_cell.angle_alpha   90.00
_cell.angle_beta   90.00
_cell.angle_gamma   90.00
#
_symmetry.space_group_name_H-M   'P 1'
#
loop_
_entity.id
_entity.type
_entity.pdbx_description
1 polymer ?
#
loop_
_entity_poly.entity_id
_entity_poly.type
_entity_poly.pdbx_seq_one_letter_code
_entity_poly.pdbx_strand_id
1 'polypeptide(L)'
;MISSSVAGIVFANAHDEAIEKLTQKRSIASVPFGGRYRLIDFCLSNLVNAGVSNIGIITREKYRSLMDHLGSGMHWDLDRKSGGIRILPPFNVSRVRLYQNHVEALYGAMDFMTRCKEKYIVIYDARTVANIDIREVVKQHIDSKADITVVCRRGLKITNGDNTMALDVNKEGEVVLTGFPEKIAADDIRSMGVYVFTRDKLVEIVKNSYETGGDTINDDLISANLDTLNVMAYEHKGYDEGLENILNAGINALCGVDYGGCLNAIRKTL
;
A
#
# COMPACT_ATOMS: atom_id res chain seq x y z
N MET A 1 17.10 14.08 8.99
CA MET A 1 16.34 12.93 9.50
C MET A 1 15.43 12.44 8.37
N ILE A 2 15.46 11.15 8.02
CA ILE A 2 14.70 10.58 6.88
C ILE A 2 13.18 10.74 7.10
N SER A 3 12.71 10.56 8.34
CA SER A 3 11.30 10.57 8.71
C SER A 3 10.52 11.87 8.40
N SER A 4 11.18 13.02 8.46
CA SER A 4 10.53 14.31 8.15
C SER A 4 10.40 14.61 6.65
N SER A 5 10.92 13.73 5.80
CA SER A 5 10.91 13.87 4.35
C SER A 5 9.94 12.92 3.63
N VAL A 6 9.13 12.16 4.39
CA VAL A 6 8.24 11.11 3.87
C VAL A 6 6.80 11.37 4.26
N ALA A 7 5.89 11.35 3.29
CA ALA A 7 4.44 11.27 3.49
C ALA A 7 3.93 9.88 3.13
N GLY A 8 2.77 9.50 3.66
CA GLY A 8 2.10 8.24 3.35
C GLY A 8 0.81 8.46 2.55
N ILE A 9 0.51 7.55 1.63
CA ILE A 9 -0.81 7.39 1.01
C ILE A 9 -1.24 5.94 1.20
N VAL A 10 -2.39 5.73 1.84
CA VAL A 10 -2.93 4.38 2.06
C VAL A 10 -4.19 4.19 1.22
N PHE A 11 -4.20 3.17 0.38
CA PHE A 11 -5.39 2.73 -0.34
C PHE A 11 -6.26 1.84 0.57
N ALA A 12 -7.42 2.34 0.96
CA ALA A 12 -8.32 1.66 1.91
C ALA A 12 -9.39 0.78 1.25
N ASN A 13 -9.57 0.89 -0.07
CA ASN A 13 -10.61 0.20 -0.83
C ASN A 13 -10.07 -0.54 -2.06
N ALA A 14 -8.76 -0.80 -2.13
CA ALA A 14 -8.23 -1.61 -3.22
C ALA A 14 -8.78 -3.04 -3.14
N HIS A 15 -9.40 -3.52 -4.22
CA HIS A 15 -9.88 -4.90 -4.37
C HIS A 15 -10.89 -5.38 -3.31
N ASP A 16 -11.84 -4.52 -2.93
CA ASP A 16 -12.94 -4.89 -2.01
C ASP A 16 -13.73 -6.13 -2.49
N GLU A 17 -13.72 -6.40 -3.80
CA GLU A 17 -14.40 -7.53 -4.44
C GLU A 17 -13.79 -8.88 -4.08
N ALA A 18 -12.49 -8.92 -3.78
CA ALA A 18 -11.78 -10.18 -3.46
C ALA A 18 -12.38 -10.91 -2.24
N ILE A 19 -13.02 -10.18 -1.33
CA ILE A 19 -13.65 -10.72 -0.12
C ILE A 19 -15.04 -10.14 0.10
N GLU A 20 -15.86 -10.18 -0.92
CA GLU A 20 -17.20 -9.57 -0.97
C GLU A 20 -18.05 -9.81 0.30
N LYS A 21 -18.01 -11.02 0.87
CA LYS A 21 -18.77 -11.35 2.10
C LYS A 21 -18.37 -10.50 3.31
N LEU A 22 -17.10 -10.10 3.42
CA LEU A 22 -16.59 -9.28 4.53
C LEU A 22 -16.66 -7.80 4.23
N THR A 23 -16.67 -7.43 2.95
CA THR A 23 -16.66 -6.03 2.48
C THR A 23 -18.01 -5.51 2.03
N GLN A 24 -19.10 -6.28 2.22
CA GLN A 24 -20.47 -5.83 1.89
C GLN A 24 -20.87 -4.51 2.57
N LYS A 25 -20.44 -4.30 3.83
CA LYS A 25 -20.82 -3.13 4.65
C LYS A 25 -19.62 -2.29 5.09
N ARG A 26 -18.40 -2.63 4.69
CA ARG A 26 -17.17 -1.96 5.12
C ARG A 26 -16.08 -2.06 4.06
N SER A 27 -15.15 -1.11 4.07
CA SER A 27 -13.93 -1.19 3.24
C SER A 27 -13.02 -2.32 3.72
N ILE A 28 -12.18 -2.85 2.84
CA ILE A 28 -11.21 -3.89 3.16
C ILE A 28 -10.28 -3.44 4.31
N ALA A 29 -9.84 -2.20 4.33
CA ALA A 29 -9.00 -1.63 5.37
C ALA A 29 -9.63 -1.71 6.78
N SER A 30 -10.96 -1.74 6.87
CA SER A 30 -11.69 -1.85 8.14
C SER A 30 -12.09 -3.27 8.51
N VAL A 31 -11.64 -4.29 7.78
CA VAL A 31 -11.87 -5.70 8.13
C VAL A 31 -11.13 -6.03 9.43
N PRO A 32 -11.82 -6.60 10.45
CA PRO A 32 -11.18 -7.00 11.70
C PRO A 32 -10.14 -8.10 11.51
N PHE A 33 -9.02 -7.98 12.22
CA PHE A 33 -7.95 -8.95 12.21
C PHE A 33 -7.37 -9.13 13.63
N GLY A 34 -7.06 -10.36 14.03
CA GLY A 34 -6.44 -10.63 15.33
C GLY A 34 -7.27 -10.17 16.55
N GLY A 35 -8.60 -10.13 16.44
CA GLY A 35 -9.55 -9.83 17.50
C GLY A 35 -9.86 -8.35 17.68
N ARG A 36 -8.87 -7.47 17.90
CA ARG A 36 -9.10 -6.04 18.17
C ARG A 36 -8.60 -5.09 17.07
N TYR A 37 -7.74 -5.57 16.19
CA TYR A 37 -7.13 -4.77 15.13
C TYR A 37 -7.96 -4.82 13.86
N ARG A 38 -7.63 -3.92 12.91
CA ARG A 38 -8.13 -3.92 11.53
C ARG A 38 -6.94 -3.89 10.58
N LEU A 39 -7.13 -4.24 9.32
CA LEU A 39 -6.03 -4.28 8.35
C LEU A 39 -5.29 -2.95 8.24
N ILE A 40 -6.00 -1.82 8.33
CA ILE A 40 -5.40 -0.46 8.30
C ILE A 40 -4.38 -0.24 9.42
N ASP A 41 -4.54 -0.89 10.59
CA ASP A 41 -3.68 -0.67 11.74
C ASP A 41 -2.23 -1.07 11.45
N PHE A 42 -2.03 -2.11 10.62
CA PHE A 42 -0.70 -2.56 10.22
C PHE A 42 -0.01 -1.56 9.30
N CYS A 43 -0.74 -1.02 8.32
CA CYS A 43 -0.21 0.01 7.42
C CYS A 43 0.18 1.26 8.19
N LEU A 44 -0.71 1.75 9.08
CA LEU A 44 -0.46 2.94 9.87
C LEU A 44 0.69 2.73 10.84
N SER A 45 0.77 1.55 11.50
CA SER A 45 1.86 1.24 12.42
C SER A 45 3.21 1.21 11.71
N ASN A 46 3.33 0.60 10.53
CA ASN A 46 4.57 0.60 9.75
C ASN A 46 5.00 2.03 9.37
N LEU A 47 4.05 2.87 8.93
CA LEU A 47 4.32 4.25 8.56
C LEU A 47 4.74 5.08 9.78
N VAL A 48 4.00 4.98 10.89
CA VAL A 48 4.27 5.76 12.12
C VAL A 48 5.58 5.30 12.79
N ASN A 49 5.87 4.00 12.82
CA ASN A 49 7.13 3.47 13.32
C ASN A 49 8.34 3.97 12.49
N ALA A 50 8.12 4.30 11.22
CA ALA A 50 9.12 4.97 10.40
C ALA A 50 9.18 6.51 10.62
N GLY A 51 8.33 7.05 11.50
CA GLY A 51 8.24 8.48 11.80
C GLY A 51 7.43 9.28 10.77
N VAL A 52 6.67 8.62 9.90
CA VAL A 52 5.75 9.29 8.96
C VAL A 52 4.58 9.86 9.75
N SER A 53 4.35 11.16 9.63
CA SER A 53 3.31 11.87 10.36
C SER A 53 2.29 12.61 9.48
N ASN A 54 2.43 12.56 8.17
CA ASN A 54 1.49 13.14 7.21
C ASN A 54 0.98 12.00 6.32
N ILE A 55 -0.26 11.55 6.56
CA ILE A 55 -0.82 10.35 5.93
C ILE A 55 -2.16 10.68 5.29
N GLY A 56 -2.26 10.50 3.98
CA GLY A 56 -3.50 10.53 3.22
C GLY A 56 -4.12 9.14 3.14
N ILE A 57 -5.41 9.02 3.42
CA ILE A 57 -6.13 7.74 3.27
C ILE A 57 -7.13 7.92 2.13
N ILE A 58 -6.89 7.24 1.03
CA ILE A 58 -7.79 7.17 -0.11
C ILE A 58 -8.92 6.19 0.23
N THR A 59 -10.15 6.71 0.20
CA THR A 59 -11.36 5.92 0.45
C THR A 59 -12.29 6.01 -0.76
N ARG A 60 -13.16 4.99 -0.96
CA ARG A 60 -14.15 4.98 -2.02
C ARG A 60 -15.57 4.86 -1.43
N GLU A 61 -16.02 3.66 -1.22
CA GLU A 61 -17.31 3.34 -0.66
C GLU A 61 -17.19 2.72 0.73
N LYS A 62 -18.30 2.60 1.45
CA LYS A 62 -18.41 1.85 2.72
C LYS A 62 -17.37 2.26 3.78
N TYR A 63 -16.92 3.51 3.73
CA TYR A 63 -15.81 4.03 4.57
C TYR A 63 -16.24 4.42 6.00
N ARG A 64 -17.55 4.39 6.33
CA ARG A 64 -18.02 4.81 7.65
C ARG A 64 -17.34 4.05 8.79
N SER A 65 -17.28 2.72 8.71
CA SER A 65 -16.62 1.90 9.72
C SER A 65 -15.12 2.19 9.84
N LEU A 66 -14.49 2.59 8.73
CA LEU A 66 -13.10 3.03 8.74
C LEU A 66 -12.93 4.36 9.48
N MET A 67 -13.79 5.34 9.18
CA MET A 67 -13.78 6.65 9.85
C MET A 67 -14.00 6.52 11.35
N ASP A 68 -14.98 5.70 11.76
CA ASP A 68 -15.27 5.44 13.18
C ASP A 68 -14.06 4.82 13.90
N HIS A 69 -13.27 3.98 13.21
CA HIS A 69 -12.08 3.36 13.77
C HIS A 69 -10.89 4.31 13.87
N LEU A 70 -10.65 5.08 12.81
CA LEU A 70 -9.53 6.02 12.74
C LEU A 70 -9.68 7.18 13.73
N GLY A 71 -10.93 7.65 13.92
CA GLY A 71 -11.20 8.82 14.75
C GLY A 71 -10.33 10.01 14.35
N SER A 72 -9.66 10.62 15.33
CA SER A 72 -8.68 11.71 15.10
C SER A 72 -7.27 11.19 14.78
N GLY A 73 -7.03 9.89 14.79
CA GLY A 73 -5.68 9.31 14.66
C GLY A 73 -4.88 9.28 15.96
N MET A 74 -5.50 9.57 17.11
CA MET A 74 -4.84 9.66 18.41
C MET A 74 -4.12 8.36 18.80
N HIS A 75 -4.65 7.20 18.41
CA HIS A 75 -4.03 5.89 18.71
C HIS A 75 -2.65 5.70 18.07
N TRP A 76 -2.34 6.47 17.02
CA TRP A 76 -1.05 6.46 16.31
C TRP A 76 -0.25 7.76 16.51
N ASP A 77 -0.63 8.61 17.48
CA ASP A 77 -0.03 9.94 17.64
C ASP A 77 -0.09 10.79 16.37
N LEU A 78 -1.18 10.66 15.62
CA LEU A 78 -1.46 11.39 14.36
C LEU A 78 -2.50 12.49 14.53
N ASP A 79 -2.95 12.78 15.76
CA ASP A 79 -3.78 13.93 16.09
C ASP A 79 -2.89 15.17 16.28
N ARG A 80 -2.45 15.75 15.14
CA ARG A 80 -1.45 16.81 15.08
C ARG A 80 -1.95 18.04 14.33
N LYS A 81 -1.50 19.23 14.73
CA LYS A 81 -1.81 20.50 14.03
C LYS A 81 -1.22 20.56 12.62
N SER A 82 -0.10 19.89 12.38
CA SER A 82 0.57 19.80 11.07
C SER A 82 0.84 18.33 10.74
N GLY A 83 0.39 17.88 9.58
CA GLY A 83 0.36 16.47 9.21
C GLY A 83 -0.92 15.79 9.71
N GLY A 84 -0.77 14.62 10.34
CA GLY A 84 -1.88 13.79 10.82
C GLY A 84 -2.53 12.96 9.72
N ILE A 85 -3.67 12.36 10.04
CA ILE A 85 -4.47 11.60 9.09
C ILE A 85 -5.39 12.56 8.32
N ARG A 86 -5.36 12.44 6.99
CA ARG A 86 -6.28 13.14 6.09
C ARG A 86 -7.06 12.12 5.27
N ILE A 87 -8.36 12.15 5.38
CA ILE A 87 -9.21 11.36 4.50
C ILE A 87 -9.28 12.09 3.16
N LEU A 88 -8.87 11.40 2.11
CA LEU A 88 -8.94 11.88 0.74
C LEU A 88 -10.27 11.41 0.15
N PRO A 89 -11.14 12.35 -0.22
CA PRO A 89 -12.52 12.04 -0.60
C PRO A 89 -12.58 11.20 -1.87
N PRO A 90 -13.63 10.36 -2.02
CA PRO A 90 -13.76 9.44 -3.15
C PRO A 90 -14.19 10.11 -4.46
N PHE A 91 -14.25 11.43 -4.51
CA PHE A 91 -14.78 12.16 -5.67
C PHE A 91 -13.66 12.77 -6.50
N ASN A 92 -13.71 12.58 -7.80
CA ASN A 92 -12.87 13.31 -8.73
C ASN A 92 -13.28 14.80 -8.74
N VAL A 93 -12.29 15.68 -8.71
CA VAL A 93 -12.46 17.15 -8.62
C VAL A 93 -13.30 17.72 -9.78
N SER A 94 -13.33 17.07 -10.93
CA SER A 94 -14.00 17.54 -12.14
C SER A 94 -15.34 16.86 -12.45
N ARG A 95 -15.67 15.76 -11.77
CA ARG A 95 -16.92 15.01 -12.01
C ARG A 95 -17.47 14.48 -10.69
N VAL A 96 -18.78 14.61 -10.46
CA VAL A 96 -19.48 14.06 -9.28
C VAL A 96 -19.65 12.55 -9.45
N ARG A 97 -18.55 11.83 -9.65
CA ARG A 97 -18.54 10.36 -9.67
C ARG A 97 -17.38 9.83 -8.84
N LEU A 98 -17.56 8.64 -8.28
CA LEU A 98 -16.48 7.92 -7.62
C LEU A 98 -15.39 7.57 -8.62
N TYR A 99 -14.12 7.63 -8.20
CA TYR A 99 -13.03 7.12 -9.01
C TYR A 99 -13.21 5.62 -9.27
N GLN A 100 -12.79 5.17 -10.45
CA GLN A 100 -12.96 3.78 -10.87
C GLN A 100 -11.70 2.95 -10.64
N ASN A 101 -10.53 3.60 -10.61
CA ASN A 101 -9.24 2.95 -10.63
C ASN A 101 -8.18 3.69 -9.78
N HIS A 102 -6.97 3.12 -9.69
CA HIS A 102 -5.90 3.68 -8.87
C HIS A 102 -5.38 5.02 -9.38
N VAL A 103 -5.27 5.19 -10.71
CA VAL A 103 -4.77 6.42 -11.33
C VAL A 103 -5.76 7.57 -11.10
N GLU A 104 -7.06 7.33 -11.29
CA GLU A 104 -8.10 8.32 -10.96
C GLU A 104 -8.08 8.70 -9.47
N ALA A 105 -7.87 7.74 -8.59
CA ALA A 105 -7.82 7.96 -7.15
C ALA A 105 -6.60 8.80 -6.75
N LEU A 106 -5.41 8.53 -7.31
CA LEU A 106 -4.21 9.34 -7.10
C LEU A 106 -4.33 10.72 -7.70
N TYR A 107 -4.95 10.83 -8.89
CA TYR A 107 -5.24 12.13 -9.48
C TYR A 107 -6.19 12.96 -8.61
N GLY A 108 -7.19 12.33 -8.01
CA GLY A 108 -8.06 12.97 -6.99
C GLY A 108 -7.30 13.42 -5.74
N ALA A 109 -6.19 12.73 -5.41
CA ALA A 109 -5.30 13.07 -4.29
C ALA A 109 -4.19 14.09 -4.67
N MET A 110 -4.20 14.66 -5.88
CA MET A 110 -3.15 15.54 -6.40
C MET A 110 -2.88 16.73 -5.48
N ASP A 111 -3.93 17.34 -4.93
CA ASP A 111 -3.81 18.47 -4.00
C ASP A 111 -3.05 18.08 -2.72
N PHE A 112 -3.26 16.88 -2.20
CA PHE A 112 -2.49 16.35 -1.08
C PHE A 112 -1.01 16.19 -1.46
N MET A 113 -0.71 15.57 -2.58
CA MET A 113 0.67 15.32 -3.03
C MET A 113 1.43 16.62 -3.33
N THR A 114 0.80 17.59 -3.97
CA THR A 114 1.44 18.87 -4.35
C THR A 114 1.65 19.81 -3.16
N ARG A 115 0.79 19.76 -2.14
CA ARG A 115 0.95 20.55 -0.90
C ARG A 115 1.86 19.92 0.12
N CYS A 116 2.22 18.64 -0.03
CA CYS A 116 3.20 17.97 0.83
C CYS A 116 4.55 18.68 0.76
N LYS A 117 5.17 18.88 1.94
CA LYS A 117 6.55 19.35 2.05
C LYS A 117 7.57 18.23 1.91
N GLU A 118 7.10 17.03 2.12
CA GLU A 118 7.86 15.79 2.07
C GLU A 118 8.31 15.49 0.65
N LYS A 119 9.56 15.01 0.52
CA LYS A 119 10.18 14.73 -0.78
C LYS A 119 9.77 13.36 -1.34
N TYR A 120 9.41 12.45 -0.46
CA TYR A 120 9.08 11.06 -0.82
C TYR A 120 7.66 10.74 -0.37
N ILE A 121 6.99 9.88 -1.13
CA ILE A 121 5.65 9.38 -0.81
C ILE A 121 5.70 7.85 -0.78
N VAL A 122 5.27 7.27 0.33
CA VAL A 122 5.02 5.84 0.46
C VAL A 122 3.57 5.57 0.12
N ILE A 123 3.32 4.78 -0.90
CA ILE A 123 1.98 4.25 -1.21
C ILE A 123 1.86 2.86 -0.59
N TYR A 124 0.79 2.61 0.15
CA TYR A 124 0.56 1.38 0.86
C TYR A 124 -0.85 0.83 0.56
N ASP A 125 -0.93 -0.42 0.09
CA ASP A 125 -2.20 -1.13 -0.05
C ASP A 125 -2.60 -1.75 1.29
N ALA A 126 -3.77 -1.40 1.82
CA ALA A 126 -4.24 -1.86 3.11
C ALA A 126 -4.47 -3.39 3.21
N ARG A 127 -4.39 -4.13 2.10
CA ARG A 127 -4.44 -5.59 2.10
C ARG A 127 -3.16 -6.25 2.63
N THR A 128 -2.06 -5.50 2.63
CA THR A 128 -0.75 -6.06 3.00
C THR A 128 -0.57 -6.00 4.50
N VAL A 129 -0.58 -7.16 5.13
CA VAL A 129 -0.22 -7.33 6.54
C VAL A 129 1.21 -7.84 6.62
N ALA A 130 2.14 -6.94 6.86
CA ALA A 130 3.56 -7.26 6.95
C ALA A 130 4.25 -6.35 7.96
N ASN A 131 5.35 -6.81 8.54
CA ASN A 131 6.22 -5.99 9.39
C ASN A 131 7.35 -5.43 8.53
N ILE A 132 7.08 -4.31 7.85
CA ILE A 132 8.03 -3.65 6.94
C ILE A 132 8.69 -2.48 7.65
N ASP A 133 10.02 -2.47 7.74
CA ASP A 133 10.74 -1.26 8.16
C ASP A 133 10.82 -0.27 7.00
N ILE A 134 9.86 0.64 6.94
CA ILE A 134 9.76 1.68 5.90
C ILE A 134 11.00 2.59 5.90
N ARG A 135 11.73 2.72 7.01
CA ARG A 135 12.98 3.52 7.07
C ARG A 135 14.07 2.90 6.20
N GLU A 136 14.20 1.58 6.24
CA GLU A 136 15.20 0.87 5.42
C GLU A 136 14.80 0.92 3.93
N VAL A 137 13.51 0.79 3.60
CA VAL A 137 13.01 0.94 2.23
C VAL A 137 13.33 2.33 1.68
N VAL A 138 12.99 3.37 2.44
CA VAL A 138 13.25 4.78 2.03
C VAL A 138 14.76 5.05 1.95
N LYS A 139 15.55 4.49 2.87
CA LYS A 139 17.01 4.61 2.81
C LYS A 139 17.57 4.02 1.51
N GLN A 140 17.18 2.79 1.15
CA GLN A 140 17.59 2.19 -0.13
C GLN A 140 17.14 3.04 -1.31
N HIS A 141 15.90 3.56 -1.30
CA HIS A 141 15.38 4.45 -2.33
C HIS A 141 16.26 5.69 -2.54
N ILE A 142 16.71 6.30 -1.44
CA ILE A 142 17.58 7.48 -1.47
C ILE A 142 18.99 7.12 -1.96
N ASP A 143 19.57 6.04 -1.42
CA ASP A 143 20.94 5.61 -1.71
C ASP A 143 21.09 5.18 -3.18
N SER A 144 20.07 4.51 -3.75
CA SER A 144 20.02 4.11 -5.15
C SER A 144 19.60 5.23 -6.11
N LYS A 145 19.22 6.41 -5.59
CA LYS A 145 18.65 7.53 -6.37
C LYS A 145 17.45 7.08 -7.22
N ALA A 146 16.65 6.18 -6.70
CA ALA A 146 15.48 5.66 -7.37
C ALA A 146 14.41 6.74 -7.56
N ASP A 147 13.69 6.65 -8.66
CA ASP A 147 12.43 7.38 -8.86
C ASP A 147 11.27 6.62 -8.22
N ILE A 148 11.33 5.27 -8.31
CA ILE A 148 10.35 4.34 -7.74
C ILE A 148 11.11 3.20 -7.04
N THR A 149 10.65 2.80 -5.86
CA THR A 149 11.08 1.55 -5.22
C THR A 149 9.85 0.69 -4.94
N VAL A 150 9.87 -0.54 -5.43
CA VAL A 150 8.82 -1.52 -5.23
C VAL A 150 9.23 -2.47 -4.11
N VAL A 151 8.45 -2.51 -3.04
CA VAL A 151 8.64 -3.54 -2.00
C VAL A 151 8.11 -4.86 -2.54
N CYS A 152 8.96 -5.85 -2.56
CA CYS A 152 8.66 -7.16 -3.13
C CYS A 152 9.11 -8.30 -2.21
N ARG A 153 8.65 -9.49 -2.53
CA ARG A 153 9.05 -10.71 -1.85
C ARG A 153 9.20 -11.86 -2.83
N ARG A 154 10.22 -12.69 -2.58
CA ARG A 154 10.43 -13.94 -3.28
C ARG A 154 9.58 -15.05 -2.66
N GLY A 155 8.96 -15.86 -3.52
CA GLY A 155 8.16 -17.00 -3.07
C GLY A 155 6.89 -16.60 -2.30
N LEU A 156 6.31 -15.43 -2.59
CA LEU A 156 5.04 -15.01 -2.01
C LEU A 156 3.96 -16.03 -2.37
N LYS A 157 3.31 -16.61 -1.37
CA LYS A 157 2.19 -17.52 -1.58
C LYS A 157 0.97 -16.72 -2.03
N ILE A 158 0.62 -16.86 -3.29
CA ILE A 158 -0.53 -16.19 -3.90
C ILE A 158 -1.54 -17.26 -4.27
N THR A 159 -2.79 -17.00 -4.01
CA THR A 159 -3.89 -17.85 -4.44
C THR A 159 -4.39 -17.46 -5.83
N ASN A 160 -5.03 -18.39 -6.52
CA ASN A 160 -5.57 -18.17 -7.85
C ASN A 160 -6.54 -16.98 -7.89
N GLY A 161 -6.24 -16.00 -8.74
CA GLY A 161 -7.05 -14.77 -8.90
C GLY A 161 -6.41 -13.51 -8.32
N ASP A 162 -5.30 -13.61 -7.59
CA ASP A 162 -4.56 -12.43 -7.12
C ASP A 162 -3.68 -11.89 -8.26
N ASN A 163 -4.04 -10.73 -8.78
CA ASN A 163 -3.33 -10.06 -9.89
C ASN A 163 -2.10 -9.29 -9.39
N THR A 164 -1.23 -9.98 -8.64
CA THR A 164 -0.02 -9.38 -8.07
C THR A 164 1.09 -9.33 -9.11
N MET A 165 1.66 -8.14 -9.32
CA MET A 165 2.73 -7.90 -10.28
C MET A 165 3.98 -8.72 -9.92
N ALA A 166 4.46 -9.53 -10.87
CA ALA A 166 5.76 -10.18 -10.82
C ALA A 166 6.84 -9.22 -11.33
N LEU A 167 8.04 -9.35 -10.77
CA LEU A 167 9.19 -8.51 -11.07
C LEU A 167 10.36 -9.38 -11.54
N ASP A 168 10.99 -8.98 -12.63
CA ASP A 168 12.31 -9.47 -13.00
C ASP A 168 13.34 -8.42 -12.58
N VAL A 169 14.30 -8.84 -11.76
CA VAL A 169 15.23 -7.93 -11.08
C VAL A 169 16.65 -8.31 -11.44
N ASN A 170 17.44 -7.36 -11.93
CA ASN A 170 18.84 -7.57 -12.26
C ASN A 170 19.72 -7.69 -10.99
N LYS A 171 21.03 -7.90 -11.18
CA LYS A 171 22.00 -8.07 -10.07
C LYS A 171 22.17 -6.79 -9.24
N GLU A 172 21.92 -5.65 -9.81
CA GLU A 172 22.00 -4.34 -9.21
C GLU A 172 20.73 -3.98 -8.40
N GLY A 173 19.68 -4.80 -8.51
CA GLY A 173 18.40 -4.60 -7.83
C GLY A 173 17.41 -3.74 -8.62
N GLU A 174 17.70 -3.42 -9.89
CA GLU A 174 16.76 -2.69 -10.76
C GLU A 174 15.69 -3.64 -11.31
N VAL A 175 14.48 -3.15 -11.40
CA VAL A 175 13.37 -3.85 -12.05
C VAL A 175 13.48 -3.66 -13.55
N VAL A 176 13.77 -4.73 -14.26
CA VAL A 176 13.99 -4.71 -15.73
C VAL A 176 12.76 -5.15 -16.51
N LEU A 177 11.88 -5.92 -15.89
CA LEU A 177 10.63 -6.37 -16.48
C LEU A 177 9.57 -6.59 -15.41
N THR A 178 8.34 -6.37 -15.78
CA THR A 178 7.17 -6.66 -14.94
C THR A 178 6.16 -7.50 -15.72
N GLY A 179 5.30 -8.23 -15.02
CA GLY A 179 4.27 -9.03 -15.66
C GLY A 179 3.26 -9.61 -14.67
N PHE A 180 2.23 -10.23 -15.23
CA PHE A 180 1.17 -10.91 -14.47
C PHE A 180 1.06 -12.36 -14.98
N PRO A 181 2.02 -13.24 -14.65
CA PRO A 181 2.01 -14.61 -15.15
C PRO A 181 0.83 -15.39 -14.58
N GLU A 182 0.17 -16.17 -15.45
CA GLU A 182 -0.94 -17.04 -15.05
C GLU A 182 -0.51 -18.16 -14.09
N LYS A 183 0.76 -18.58 -14.18
CA LYS A 183 1.34 -19.60 -13.30
C LYS A 183 2.39 -18.98 -12.41
N ILE A 184 2.30 -19.29 -11.13
CA ILE A 184 3.20 -18.81 -10.08
C ILE A 184 4.30 -19.83 -9.89
N ALA A 185 5.56 -19.44 -10.12
CA ALA A 185 6.71 -20.25 -9.74
C ALA A 185 7.09 -19.98 -8.26
N ALA A 186 7.70 -20.98 -7.63
CA ALA A 186 8.06 -20.90 -6.21
C ALA A 186 9.08 -19.78 -5.90
N ASP A 187 9.85 -19.36 -6.89
CA ASP A 187 10.92 -18.36 -6.75
C ASP A 187 10.57 -16.99 -7.37
N ASP A 188 9.34 -16.81 -7.85
CA ASP A 188 8.91 -15.53 -8.40
C ASP A 188 9.04 -14.41 -7.38
N ILE A 189 9.60 -13.29 -7.81
CA ILE A 189 9.62 -12.05 -7.04
C ILE A 189 8.32 -11.29 -7.33
N ARG A 190 7.58 -10.92 -6.29
CA ARG A 190 6.29 -10.27 -6.45
C ARG A 190 6.14 -9.03 -5.61
N SER A 191 5.45 -8.04 -6.15
CA SER A 191 5.09 -6.82 -5.44
C SER A 191 4.22 -7.13 -4.24
N MET A 192 4.47 -6.42 -3.14
CA MET A 192 3.66 -6.49 -1.92
C MET A 192 2.61 -5.37 -1.84
N GLY A 193 2.43 -4.56 -2.91
CA GLY A 193 1.52 -3.41 -2.87
C GLY A 193 2.03 -2.26 -2.01
N VAL A 194 3.34 -2.20 -1.78
CA VAL A 194 3.99 -1.11 -1.06
C VAL A 194 5.07 -0.50 -1.95
N TYR A 195 5.01 0.80 -2.13
CA TYR A 195 5.85 1.52 -3.08
C TYR A 195 6.40 2.80 -2.44
N VAL A 196 7.63 3.17 -2.77
CA VAL A 196 8.20 4.48 -2.46
C VAL A 196 8.41 5.24 -3.76
N PHE A 197 7.93 6.45 -3.81
CA PHE A 197 8.09 7.34 -4.96
C PHE A 197 8.81 8.63 -4.57
N THR A 198 9.65 9.13 -5.44
CA THR A 198 10.04 10.54 -5.40
C THR A 198 8.81 11.37 -5.76
N ARG A 199 8.35 12.25 -4.85
CA ARG A 199 7.07 12.97 -4.96
C ARG A 199 6.86 13.66 -6.30
N ASP A 200 7.84 14.42 -6.77
CA ASP A 200 7.68 15.20 -8.00
C ASP A 200 7.53 14.28 -9.22
N LYS A 201 8.20 13.12 -9.21
CA LYS A 201 8.00 12.09 -10.23
C LYS A 201 6.62 11.44 -10.14
N LEU A 202 6.15 11.14 -8.93
CA LEU A 202 4.79 10.62 -8.76
C LEU A 202 3.74 11.58 -9.30
N VAL A 203 3.85 12.87 -9.00
CA VAL A 203 2.94 13.91 -9.51
C VAL A 203 2.95 13.96 -11.03
N GLU A 204 4.14 13.92 -11.64
CA GLU A 204 4.33 13.92 -13.08
C GLU A 204 3.66 12.70 -13.75
N ILE A 205 4.01 11.49 -13.31
CA ILE A 205 3.51 10.25 -13.93
C ILE A 205 2.00 10.05 -13.69
N VAL A 206 1.47 10.40 -12.53
CA VAL A 206 0.03 10.32 -12.26
C VAL A 206 -0.75 11.26 -13.18
N LYS A 207 -0.25 12.48 -13.41
CA LYS A 207 -0.89 13.42 -14.32
C LYS A 207 -0.89 12.89 -15.75
N ASN A 208 0.26 12.45 -16.25
CA ASN A 208 0.41 11.92 -17.60
C ASN A 208 -0.47 10.66 -17.80
N SER A 209 -0.43 9.74 -16.84
CA SER A 209 -1.22 8.51 -16.89
C SER A 209 -2.73 8.79 -16.85
N TYR A 210 -3.18 9.76 -16.05
CA TYR A 210 -4.59 10.16 -16.03
C TYR A 210 -5.05 10.76 -17.38
N GLU A 211 -4.22 11.59 -18.02
CA GLU A 211 -4.51 12.19 -19.33
C GLU A 211 -4.59 11.14 -20.46
N THR A 212 -3.84 10.04 -20.34
CA THR A 212 -3.83 8.92 -21.31
C THR A 212 -4.83 7.80 -21.00
N GLY A 213 -5.59 7.92 -19.89
CA GLY A 213 -6.60 6.94 -19.50
C GLY A 213 -6.04 5.72 -18.77
N GLY A 214 -4.93 5.89 -18.07
CA GLY A 214 -4.32 4.84 -17.25
C GLY A 214 -5.23 4.37 -16.11
N ASP A 215 -5.00 3.15 -15.66
CA ASP A 215 -5.86 2.41 -14.71
C ASP A 215 -5.12 2.05 -13.41
N THR A 216 -3.98 1.35 -13.51
CA THR A 216 -3.33 0.76 -12.35
C THR A 216 -1.98 1.40 -12.01
N ILE A 217 -1.56 1.25 -10.73
CA ILE A 217 -0.21 1.62 -10.30
C ILE A 217 0.82 0.72 -11.02
N ASN A 218 0.52 -0.56 -11.10
CA ASN A 218 1.45 -1.55 -11.61
C ASN A 218 1.74 -1.35 -13.11
N ASP A 219 0.69 -1.24 -13.94
CA ASP A 219 0.86 -1.16 -15.39
C ASP A 219 1.25 0.25 -15.83
N ASP A 220 0.50 1.26 -15.37
CA ASP A 220 0.57 2.61 -15.94
C ASP A 220 1.60 3.50 -15.23
N LEU A 221 1.85 3.28 -13.92
CA LEU A 221 2.83 4.09 -13.20
C LEU A 221 4.21 3.40 -13.15
N ILE A 222 4.27 2.06 -13.12
CA ILE A 222 5.53 1.33 -13.00
C ILE A 222 5.94 0.73 -14.34
N SER A 223 5.19 -0.24 -14.87
CA SER A 223 5.56 -0.98 -16.09
C SER A 223 5.77 -0.07 -17.30
N ALA A 224 4.87 0.88 -17.52
CA ALA A 224 4.95 1.82 -18.64
C ALA A 224 6.14 2.80 -18.55
N ASN A 225 6.79 2.90 -17.40
CA ASN A 225 7.87 3.86 -17.18
C ASN A 225 9.23 3.20 -16.89
N LEU A 226 9.39 1.88 -17.04
CA LEU A 226 10.65 1.16 -16.78
C LEU A 226 11.81 1.68 -17.61
N ASP A 227 11.57 2.09 -18.84
CA ASP A 227 12.61 2.61 -19.76
C ASP A 227 13.06 4.04 -19.43
N THR A 228 12.28 4.79 -18.65
CA THR A 228 12.48 6.23 -18.43
C THR A 228 12.79 6.58 -16.98
N LEU A 229 12.41 5.73 -16.05
CA LEU A 229 12.60 5.93 -14.61
C LEU A 229 13.48 4.86 -13.99
N ASN A 230 14.24 5.26 -12.98
CA ASN A 230 15.01 4.33 -12.16
C ASN A 230 14.08 3.61 -11.18
N VAL A 231 13.71 2.36 -11.50
CA VAL A 231 12.80 1.53 -10.70
C VAL A 231 13.61 0.44 -9.98
N MET A 232 13.64 0.50 -8.64
CA MET A 232 14.39 -0.44 -7.80
C MET A 232 13.45 -1.40 -7.08
N ALA A 233 13.92 -2.62 -6.84
CA ALA A 233 13.26 -3.59 -5.99
C ALA A 233 13.86 -3.56 -4.57
N TYR A 234 12.98 -3.61 -3.56
CA TYR A 234 13.36 -3.86 -2.17
C TYR A 234 12.80 -5.20 -1.73
N GLU A 235 13.67 -6.22 -1.57
CA GLU A 235 13.23 -7.55 -1.17
C GLU A 235 12.97 -7.60 0.34
N HIS A 236 11.71 -7.71 0.72
CA HIS A 236 11.30 -7.89 2.11
C HIS A 236 11.60 -9.32 2.58
N LYS A 237 12.30 -9.45 3.71
CA LYS A 237 12.70 -10.75 4.31
C LYS A 237 11.99 -11.05 5.62
N GLY A 238 11.13 -10.14 6.07
CA GLY A 238 10.40 -10.29 7.32
C GLY A 238 9.13 -11.13 7.19
N TYR A 239 8.31 -11.07 8.23
CA TYR A 239 6.98 -11.68 8.22
C TYR A 239 6.03 -10.87 7.34
N ASP A 240 5.26 -11.59 6.54
CA ASP A 240 4.11 -11.08 5.81
C ASP A 240 3.02 -12.15 5.73
N GLU A 241 1.79 -11.70 5.66
CA GLU A 241 0.63 -12.53 5.35
C GLU A 241 -0.16 -11.87 4.22
N GLY A 242 -0.41 -12.61 3.16
CA GLY A 242 -1.37 -12.21 2.15
C GLY A 242 -2.79 -12.27 2.70
N LEU A 243 -3.67 -11.43 2.19
CA LEU A 243 -5.04 -11.30 2.66
C LEU A 243 -5.80 -12.63 2.70
N GLU A 244 -5.58 -13.54 1.75
CA GLU A 244 -6.25 -14.84 1.71
C GLU A 244 -5.76 -15.78 2.81
N ASN A 245 -4.47 -15.74 3.16
CA ASN A 245 -3.97 -16.47 4.32
C ASN A 245 -4.57 -15.91 5.61
N ILE A 246 -4.77 -14.60 5.68
CA ILE A 246 -5.45 -13.91 6.78
C ILE A 246 -6.90 -14.38 6.90
N LEU A 247 -7.60 -14.50 5.78
CA LEU A 247 -8.98 -14.97 5.75
C LEU A 247 -9.08 -16.43 6.13
N ASN A 248 -8.19 -17.27 5.60
CA ASN A 248 -8.10 -18.68 5.96
C ASN A 248 -7.69 -18.86 7.43
N ALA A 249 -6.77 -18.05 7.95
CA ALA A 249 -6.44 -18.01 9.38
C ALA A 249 -7.65 -17.52 10.20
N GLY A 250 -8.37 -16.50 9.77
CA GLY A 250 -9.59 -16.02 10.41
C GLY A 250 -10.72 -17.05 10.40
N ILE A 251 -10.93 -17.74 9.29
CA ILE A 251 -11.90 -18.85 9.17
C ILE A 251 -11.45 -20.04 10.00
N ASN A 252 -10.19 -20.42 9.94
CA ASN A 252 -9.61 -21.52 10.71
C ASN A 252 -9.62 -21.23 12.21
N ALA A 253 -9.54 -19.99 12.60
CA ALA A 253 -9.58 -19.55 13.98
C ALA A 253 -10.97 -19.59 14.57
N LEU A 254 -11.99 -19.27 13.79
CA LEU A 254 -13.39 -19.56 14.15
C LEU A 254 -13.63 -21.06 14.25
N CYS A 255 -12.77 -21.87 13.59
CA CYS A 255 -12.79 -23.34 13.62
C CYS A 255 -11.78 -23.99 14.59
N GLY A 256 -11.05 -23.22 15.41
CA GLY A 256 -10.22 -23.72 16.52
C GLY A 256 -8.77 -24.13 16.16
N VAL A 257 -8.17 -23.59 15.09
CA VAL A 257 -6.78 -23.86 14.70
C VAL A 257 -5.81 -22.75 15.15
N ASP A 258 -4.61 -23.14 15.56
CA ASP A 258 -3.59 -22.43 16.33
C ASP A 258 -3.15 -21.04 15.81
N TYR A 259 -3.25 -20.04 16.66
CA TYR A 259 -2.93 -18.61 16.44
C TYR A 259 -1.48 -18.21 16.75
N GLY A 260 -0.62 -19.12 17.17
CA GLY A 260 0.68 -18.79 17.76
C GLY A 260 1.61 -17.93 16.89
N GLY A 261 1.64 -18.13 15.57
CA GLY A 261 2.46 -17.38 14.64
C GLY A 261 1.94 -15.96 14.38
N CYS A 262 0.65 -15.80 14.22
CA CYS A 262 -0.01 -14.54 13.89
C CYS A 262 0.07 -13.52 15.03
N LEU A 263 -0.14 -13.95 16.29
CA LEU A 263 -0.03 -13.10 17.48
C LEU A 263 1.39 -12.58 17.72
N ASN A 264 2.41 -13.38 17.40
CA ASN A 264 3.80 -12.97 17.54
C ASN A 264 4.20 -11.90 16.50
N ALA A 265 3.66 -11.98 15.30
CA ALA A 265 3.87 -10.95 14.26
C ALA A 265 3.17 -9.64 14.64
N ILE A 266 1.94 -9.70 15.12
CA ILE A 266 1.18 -8.54 15.60
C ILE A 266 1.95 -7.80 16.71
N ARG A 267 2.50 -8.53 17.69
CA ARG A 267 3.30 -7.94 18.79
C ARG A 267 4.59 -7.25 18.34
N LYS A 268 5.14 -7.62 17.18
CA LYS A 268 6.36 -7.01 16.65
C LYS A 268 6.07 -5.80 15.76
N THR A 269 4.85 -5.67 15.26
CA THR A 269 4.43 -4.59 14.35
C THR A 269 3.76 -3.43 15.10
N LEU A 270 3.13 -3.71 16.24
CA LEU A 270 2.48 -2.74 17.14
C LEU A 270 3.34 -2.47 18.37
#